data_d8d2f66a826ad458d27feae5586ab99f
#
_entry.id   d8d2f66a826ad458d27feae5586ab99f
#
_cell.length_a   1.000
_cell.length_b   1.000
_cell.length_c   1.000
_cell.angle_alpha   90.00
_cell.angle_beta   90.00
_cell.angle_gamma   90.00
#
_symmetry.space_group_name_H-M   'P 1'
#
loop_
_entity.id
_entity.type
_entity.pdbx_description
1 polymer ?
#
loop_
_entity_poly.entity_id
_entity_poly.type
_entity_poly.pdbx_seq_one_letter_code
_entity_poly.pdbx_strand_id
1 'polypeptide(L)'
;GRCRVTTLESSAGVIACREWFMLPADDERMAVHCVEASAYFAVAPAAAVRADAILLDAYDEHGLAPEMCRLAFYDSVKRHLKPRGIAVANISGHGNVAETHMSLLDDAFDGRTVTIEVPDDGNRIVFAFNDPDFPPVWQRLTNAARELEARHPFDFARLLREIERSARRRRRRGI
;
A
#
# COMPACT_ATOMS: atom_id res chain seq x y z
N GLY A 1 5.31 12.06 -16.70
CA GLY A 1 3.92 11.95 -16.25
C GLY A 1 3.69 12.82 -15.02
N ARG A 2 2.51 13.39 -14.85
CA ARG A 2 2.18 14.21 -13.68
C ARG A 2 1.54 13.27 -12.63
N CYS A 3 2.31 12.88 -11.60
CA CYS A 3 1.79 12.22 -10.42
C CYS A 3 1.11 13.26 -9.50
N ARG A 4 -0.05 12.91 -8.95
CA ARG A 4 -0.66 13.63 -7.83
C ARG A 4 -0.58 12.76 -6.59
N VAL A 5 -0.24 13.37 -5.47
CA VAL A 5 -0.11 12.71 -4.16
C VAL A 5 -1.08 13.36 -3.19
N THR A 6 -1.85 12.55 -2.50
CA THR A 6 -2.67 12.97 -1.37
C THR A 6 -2.18 12.22 -0.15
N THR A 7 -1.76 12.93 0.87
CA THR A 7 -1.33 12.36 2.15
C THR A 7 -2.42 12.58 3.19
N LEU A 8 -2.73 11.54 3.94
CA LEU A 8 -3.61 11.61 5.10
C LEU A 8 -2.75 11.46 6.35
N GLU A 9 -2.83 12.43 7.24
CA GLU A 9 -2.08 12.45 8.50
C GLU A 9 -3.03 12.92 9.60
N SER A 10 -3.17 12.13 10.67
CA SER A 10 -4.06 12.45 11.78
C SER A 10 -3.48 13.47 12.76
N SER A 11 -2.13 13.50 12.88
CA SER A 11 -1.44 14.39 13.80
C SER A 11 -1.17 15.76 13.20
N ALA A 12 -1.86 16.77 13.69
CA ALA A 12 -1.57 18.17 13.36
C ALA A 12 -0.11 18.54 13.75
N GLY A 13 0.46 17.93 14.79
CA GLY A 13 1.84 18.13 15.21
C GLY A 13 2.84 17.64 14.17
N VAL A 14 2.59 16.47 13.57
CA VAL A 14 3.42 15.93 12.46
C VAL A 14 3.32 16.85 11.25
N ILE A 15 2.12 17.29 10.89
CA ILE A 15 1.91 18.22 9.78
C ILE A 15 2.65 19.55 10.02
N ALA A 16 2.65 20.06 11.24
CA ALA A 16 3.37 21.30 11.60
C ALA A 16 4.88 21.18 11.41
N CYS A 17 5.43 19.96 11.45
CA CYS A 17 6.84 19.69 11.22
C CYS A 17 7.24 19.61 9.74
N ARG A 18 6.30 19.81 8.79
CA ARG A 18 6.55 19.61 7.35
C ARG A 18 7.73 20.42 6.79
N GLU A 19 7.96 21.62 7.30
CA GLU A 19 9.10 22.44 6.89
C GLU A 19 10.44 21.83 7.31
N TRP A 20 10.51 21.22 8.48
CA TRP A 20 11.70 20.53 8.99
C TRP A 20 12.09 19.33 8.12
N PHE A 21 11.08 18.68 7.51
CA PHE A 21 11.26 17.58 6.58
C PHE A 21 11.34 18.05 5.11
N MET A 22 11.46 19.35 4.87
CA MET A 22 11.53 19.94 3.53
C MET A 22 10.35 19.53 2.64
N LEU A 23 9.18 19.24 3.23
CA LEU A 23 8.00 18.89 2.50
C LEU A 23 7.40 20.17 1.89
N PRO A 24 7.19 20.27 0.57
CA PRO A 24 6.67 21.48 -0.06
C PRO A 24 5.25 21.82 0.43
N ALA A 25 4.85 23.06 0.23
CA ALA A 25 3.47 23.48 0.44
C ALA A 25 2.52 22.74 -0.51
N ASP A 26 1.25 22.67 -0.14
CA ASP A 26 0.21 22.10 -0.98
C ASP A 26 0.12 22.85 -2.32
N ASP A 27 -0.04 22.10 -3.40
CA ASP A 27 -0.19 22.59 -4.76
C ASP A 27 -1.17 21.70 -5.56
N GLU A 28 -1.25 21.88 -6.87
CA GLU A 28 -2.08 21.06 -7.76
C GLU A 28 -1.69 19.56 -7.80
N ARG A 29 -0.51 19.21 -7.30
CA ARG A 29 0.07 17.87 -7.35
C ARG A 29 0.18 17.20 -5.99
N MET A 30 0.22 17.98 -4.92
CA MET A 30 0.40 17.48 -3.56
C MET A 30 -0.58 18.16 -2.62
N ALA A 31 -1.28 17.35 -1.83
CA ALA A 31 -2.15 17.80 -0.75
C ALA A 31 -1.93 16.96 0.52
N VAL A 32 -1.90 17.64 1.68
CA VAL A 32 -1.84 16.99 2.99
C VAL A 32 -3.13 17.31 3.74
N HIS A 33 -3.90 16.27 4.07
CA HIS A 33 -5.14 16.42 4.84
C HIS A 33 -4.91 15.98 6.30
N CYS A 34 -5.28 16.85 7.25
CA CYS A 34 -5.32 16.50 8.66
C CYS A 34 -6.59 15.70 8.95
N VAL A 35 -6.53 14.39 8.80
CA VAL A 35 -7.68 13.51 8.94
C VAL A 35 -7.26 12.08 9.24
N GLU A 36 -8.05 11.38 10.05
CA GLU A 36 -7.92 9.95 10.24
C GLU A 36 -8.20 9.18 8.94
N ALA A 37 -7.33 8.23 8.60
CA ALA A 37 -7.49 7.41 7.39
C ALA A 37 -8.83 6.65 7.38
N SER A 38 -9.25 6.12 8.53
CA SER A 38 -10.53 5.43 8.68
C SER A 38 -11.73 6.33 8.35
N ALA A 39 -11.71 7.59 8.80
CA ALA A 39 -12.75 8.57 8.52
C ALA A 39 -12.76 8.97 7.04
N TYR A 40 -11.58 9.18 6.45
CA TYR A 40 -11.46 9.51 5.02
C TYR A 40 -12.01 8.39 4.13
N PHE A 41 -11.60 7.15 4.40
CA PHE A 41 -12.03 6.00 3.60
C PHE A 41 -13.48 5.56 3.87
N ALA A 42 -14.10 5.99 4.98
CA ALA A 42 -15.51 5.72 5.23
C ALA A 42 -16.45 6.42 4.22
N VAL A 43 -16.00 7.51 3.62
CA VAL A 43 -16.77 8.23 2.60
C VAL A 43 -16.53 7.60 1.24
N ALA A 44 -17.60 7.34 0.48
CA ALA A 44 -17.46 6.78 -0.86
C ALA A 44 -16.73 7.76 -1.80
N PRO A 45 -15.70 7.29 -2.53
CA PRO A 45 -14.94 8.17 -3.40
C PRO A 45 -15.77 8.59 -4.61
N ALA A 46 -15.67 9.84 -5.03
CA ALA A 46 -16.06 10.21 -6.38
C ALA A 46 -15.14 9.49 -7.38
N ALA A 47 -15.67 9.07 -8.53
CA ALA A 47 -14.90 8.33 -9.53
C ALA A 47 -13.60 9.03 -9.96
N ALA A 48 -13.59 10.38 -9.92
CA ALA A 48 -12.43 11.20 -10.29
C ALA A 48 -11.30 11.19 -9.23
N VAL A 49 -11.55 10.69 -8.02
CA VAL A 49 -10.58 10.69 -6.89
C VAL A 49 -10.00 9.32 -6.61
N ARG A 50 -10.28 8.32 -7.43
CA ARG A 50 -9.70 6.99 -7.24
C ARG A 50 -8.21 7.00 -7.57
N ALA A 51 -7.44 6.34 -6.71
CA ALA A 51 -5.99 6.28 -6.78
C ALA A 51 -5.50 5.11 -7.67
N ASP A 52 -4.36 5.30 -8.32
CA ASP A 52 -3.62 4.22 -8.97
C ASP A 52 -2.91 3.36 -7.92
N ALA A 53 -2.43 3.98 -6.84
CA ALA A 53 -1.81 3.31 -5.71
C ALA A 53 -2.21 3.96 -4.40
N ILE A 54 -2.39 3.15 -3.34
CA ILE A 54 -2.60 3.59 -1.96
C ILE A 54 -1.51 2.95 -1.11
N LEU A 55 -0.73 3.78 -0.41
CA LEU A 55 0.28 3.32 0.53
C LEU A 55 -0.27 3.42 1.94
N LEU A 56 -0.27 2.32 2.67
CA LEU A 56 -0.73 2.22 4.05
C LEU A 56 0.49 2.03 4.96
N ASP A 57 0.85 3.08 5.67
CA ASP A 57 1.95 3.11 6.62
C ASP A 57 1.50 3.92 7.85
N ALA A 58 0.44 3.45 8.50
CA ALA A 58 -0.22 4.16 9.57
C ALA A 58 0.04 3.47 10.91
N TYR A 59 0.99 4.04 11.64
CA TYR A 59 1.38 3.61 12.98
C TYR A 59 1.17 4.74 13.97
N ASP A 60 0.69 4.37 15.15
CA ASP A 60 0.75 5.21 16.33
C ASP A 60 1.81 4.68 17.32
N GLU A 61 1.89 5.26 18.51
CA GLU A 61 2.81 4.84 19.58
C GLU A 61 2.55 3.42 20.12
N HIS A 62 1.40 2.84 19.77
CA HIS A 62 0.96 1.49 20.20
C HIS A 62 1.06 0.45 19.08
N GLY A 63 1.39 0.87 17.86
CA GLY A 63 1.48 0.02 16.67
C GLY A 63 0.54 0.42 15.55
N LEU A 64 0.02 -0.56 14.82
CA LEU A 64 -0.99 -0.32 13.78
C LEU A 64 -2.28 0.21 14.41
N ALA A 65 -2.82 1.29 13.83
CA ALA A 65 -4.02 1.95 14.32
C ALA A 65 -5.21 0.96 14.44
N PRO A 66 -5.81 0.81 15.64
CA PRO A 66 -6.86 -0.21 15.88
C PRO A 66 -8.10 -0.04 14.98
N GLU A 67 -8.39 1.17 14.53
CA GLU A 67 -9.50 1.50 13.64
C GLU A 67 -9.36 0.86 12.26
N MET A 68 -8.14 0.56 11.87
CA MET A 68 -7.81 -0.14 10.62
C MET A 68 -7.99 -1.67 10.73
N CYS A 69 -8.10 -2.21 11.96
CA CYS A 69 -8.25 -3.65 12.19
C CYS A 69 -9.69 -4.13 11.92
N ARG A 70 -10.25 -3.79 10.75
CA ARG A 70 -11.60 -4.14 10.32
C ARG A 70 -11.64 -4.41 8.83
N LEU A 71 -12.35 -5.46 8.42
CA LEU A 71 -12.56 -5.77 7.00
C LEU A 71 -13.14 -4.57 6.23
N ALA A 72 -14.13 -3.88 6.83
CA ALA A 72 -14.77 -2.71 6.21
C ALA A 72 -13.79 -1.57 5.88
N PHE A 73 -12.69 -1.42 6.63
CA PHE A 73 -11.63 -0.47 6.29
C PHE A 73 -10.93 -0.86 4.99
N TYR A 74 -10.48 -2.09 4.87
CA TYR A 74 -9.78 -2.57 3.67
C TYR A 74 -10.68 -2.68 2.44
N ASP A 75 -11.96 -3.00 2.62
CA ASP A 75 -12.97 -2.88 1.57
C ASP A 75 -13.10 -1.44 1.07
N SER A 76 -13.02 -0.49 2.00
CA SER A 76 -13.07 0.92 1.65
C SER A 76 -11.81 1.38 0.92
N VAL A 77 -10.64 0.96 1.35
CA VAL A 77 -9.38 1.17 0.62
C VAL A 77 -9.49 0.64 -0.81
N LYS A 78 -9.98 -0.59 -0.98
CA LYS A 78 -10.19 -1.19 -2.30
C LYS A 78 -11.13 -0.36 -3.20
N ARG A 79 -12.23 0.17 -2.64
CA ARG A 79 -13.17 1.04 -3.39
C ARG A 79 -12.53 2.35 -3.85
N HIS A 80 -11.51 2.84 -3.13
CA HIS A 80 -10.76 4.05 -3.50
C HIS A 80 -9.67 3.80 -4.55
N LEU A 81 -9.41 2.56 -4.91
CA LEU A 81 -8.52 2.21 -6.00
C LEU A 81 -9.25 2.22 -7.35
N LYS A 82 -8.53 2.63 -8.38
CA LYS A 82 -8.94 2.40 -9.76
C LYS A 82 -8.97 0.89 -10.06
N PRO A 83 -9.68 0.45 -11.11
CA PRO A 83 -9.44 -0.87 -11.69
C PRO A 83 -7.93 -1.04 -11.98
N ARG A 84 -7.37 -2.19 -11.59
CA ARG A 84 -5.93 -2.49 -11.67
C ARG A 84 -5.04 -1.62 -10.78
N GLY A 85 -5.61 -0.88 -9.83
CA GLY A 85 -4.87 -0.19 -8.79
C GLY A 85 -4.29 -1.16 -7.76
N ILE A 86 -3.39 -0.66 -6.93
CA ILE A 86 -2.70 -1.46 -5.91
C ILE A 86 -2.74 -0.76 -4.56
N ALA A 87 -3.02 -1.51 -3.48
CA ALA A 87 -2.70 -1.08 -2.14
C ALA A 87 -1.39 -1.74 -1.70
N VAL A 88 -0.53 -0.98 -1.02
CA VAL A 88 0.71 -1.47 -0.44
C VAL A 88 0.71 -1.12 1.04
N ALA A 89 0.73 -2.14 1.88
CA ALA A 89 0.73 -1.97 3.33
C ALA A 89 2.09 -2.36 3.93
N ASN A 90 2.66 -1.46 4.71
CA ASN A 90 3.76 -1.78 5.60
C ASN A 90 3.17 -2.31 6.91
N ILE A 91 3.46 -3.56 7.25
CA ILE A 91 2.97 -4.20 8.47
C ILE A 91 4.17 -4.58 9.31
N SER A 92 4.37 -3.84 10.40
CA SER A 92 5.46 -4.09 11.35
C SER A 92 5.01 -5.03 12.47
N GLY A 93 5.99 -5.63 13.12
CA GLY A 93 5.81 -6.47 14.29
C GLY A 93 5.44 -7.92 13.97
N HIS A 94 5.44 -8.71 15.02
CA HIS A 94 5.12 -10.13 15.00
C HIS A 94 3.89 -10.39 15.89
N GLY A 95 3.19 -11.47 15.64
CA GLY A 95 2.08 -11.93 16.46
C GLY A 95 0.70 -11.64 15.86
N ASN A 96 -0.32 -11.82 16.68
CA ASN A 96 -1.70 -11.91 16.23
C ASN A 96 -2.22 -10.64 15.53
N VAL A 97 -1.76 -9.45 15.92
CA VAL A 97 -2.24 -8.18 15.33
C VAL A 97 -1.81 -8.09 13.87
N ALA A 98 -0.53 -8.29 13.59
CA ALA A 98 0.01 -8.25 12.23
C ALA A 98 -0.63 -9.33 11.33
N GLU A 99 -0.79 -10.55 11.85
CA GLU A 99 -1.47 -11.63 11.13
C GLU A 99 -2.94 -11.28 10.84
N THR A 100 -3.63 -10.66 11.79
CA THR A 100 -5.02 -10.20 11.59
C THR A 100 -5.12 -9.17 10.47
N HIS A 101 -4.23 -8.16 10.46
CA HIS A 101 -4.22 -7.15 9.39
C HIS A 101 -3.94 -7.76 8.02
N MET A 102 -3.00 -8.70 7.94
CA MET A 102 -2.71 -9.41 6.68
C MET A 102 -3.90 -10.25 6.21
N SER A 103 -4.59 -10.94 7.13
CA SER A 103 -5.79 -11.71 6.80
C SER A 103 -6.92 -10.82 6.31
N LEU A 104 -7.21 -9.73 7.00
CA LEU A 104 -8.25 -8.77 6.60
C LEU A 104 -7.98 -8.14 5.23
N LEU A 105 -6.71 -7.82 4.96
CA LEU A 105 -6.29 -7.29 3.66
C LEU A 105 -6.46 -8.34 2.57
N ASP A 106 -6.13 -9.59 2.87
CA ASP A 106 -6.29 -10.70 1.95
C ASP A 106 -7.76 -10.97 1.62
N ASP A 107 -8.62 -10.99 2.64
CA ASP A 107 -10.06 -11.16 2.48
C ASP A 107 -10.67 -10.03 1.64
N ALA A 108 -10.33 -8.76 1.94
CA ALA A 108 -10.84 -7.60 1.21
C ALA A 108 -10.45 -7.63 -0.28
N PHE A 109 -9.28 -8.15 -0.60
CA PHE A 109 -8.78 -8.22 -1.97
C PHE A 109 -8.97 -9.58 -2.65
N ASP A 110 -9.85 -10.43 -2.10
CA ASP A 110 -10.23 -11.73 -2.66
C ASP A 110 -9.03 -12.65 -2.91
N GLY A 111 -8.09 -12.67 -1.99
CA GLY A 111 -6.88 -13.48 -2.11
C GLY A 111 -5.83 -12.94 -3.11
N ARG A 112 -6.02 -11.75 -3.66
CA ARG A 112 -5.08 -11.16 -4.62
C ARG A 112 -3.98 -10.34 -3.91
N THR A 113 -3.30 -10.98 -2.98
CA THR A 113 -2.21 -10.37 -2.22
C THR A 113 -0.88 -11.11 -2.41
N VAL A 114 0.19 -10.39 -2.23
CA VAL A 114 1.57 -10.91 -2.18
C VAL A 114 2.28 -10.25 -1.03
N THR A 115 2.90 -11.06 -0.16
CA THR A 115 3.65 -10.56 1.00
C THR A 115 5.14 -10.83 0.79
N ILE A 116 5.97 -9.83 1.06
CA ILE A 116 7.42 -9.97 1.16
C ILE A 116 7.86 -9.57 2.57
N GLU A 117 8.87 -10.27 3.09
CA GLU A 117 9.50 -9.93 4.37
C GLU A 117 10.63 -8.95 4.13
N VAL A 118 10.73 -7.93 4.98
CA VAL A 118 11.87 -7.01 5.00
C VAL A 118 12.91 -7.61 5.94
N PRO A 119 14.10 -7.97 5.43
CA PRO A 119 15.17 -8.50 6.27
C PRO A 119 15.53 -7.51 7.39
N ASP A 120 15.82 -8.03 8.56
CA ASP A 120 16.33 -7.33 9.74
C ASP A 120 15.32 -6.45 10.50
N ASP A 121 14.22 -5.98 9.91
CA ASP A 121 13.26 -5.09 10.56
C ASP A 121 12.01 -5.79 11.09
N GLY A 122 11.79 -7.05 10.71
CA GLY A 122 10.57 -7.78 11.06
C GLY A 122 9.30 -7.24 10.40
N ASN A 123 9.45 -6.32 9.45
CA ASN A 123 8.34 -5.74 8.69
C ASN A 123 7.96 -6.65 7.52
N ARG A 124 6.70 -6.57 7.14
CA ARG A 124 6.15 -7.26 5.96
C ARG A 124 5.47 -6.24 5.07
N ILE A 125 5.85 -6.24 3.81
CA ILE A 125 5.18 -5.42 2.80
C ILE A 125 4.16 -6.28 2.08
N VAL A 126 2.90 -5.91 2.19
CA VAL A 126 1.78 -6.59 1.53
C VAL A 126 1.33 -5.79 0.34
N PHE A 127 1.42 -6.37 -0.84
CA PHE A 127 0.88 -5.85 -2.09
C PHE A 127 -0.49 -6.47 -2.32
N ALA A 128 -1.54 -5.65 -2.39
CA ALA A 128 -2.93 -6.08 -2.60
C ALA A 128 -3.45 -5.50 -3.93
N PHE A 129 -3.84 -6.36 -4.85
CA PHE A 129 -4.12 -6.01 -6.24
C PHE A 129 -5.63 -5.90 -6.47
N ASN A 130 -6.10 -4.71 -6.88
CA ASN A 130 -7.46 -4.50 -7.39
C ASN A 130 -7.53 -4.83 -8.89
N ASP A 131 -6.93 -5.96 -9.27
CA ASP A 131 -6.87 -6.43 -10.66
C ASP A 131 -7.52 -7.81 -10.77
N PRO A 132 -8.62 -7.95 -11.54
CA PRO A 132 -9.25 -9.25 -11.76
C PRO A 132 -8.36 -10.22 -12.52
N ASP A 133 -7.37 -9.73 -13.28
CA ASP A 133 -6.43 -10.54 -14.07
C ASP A 133 -5.20 -10.97 -13.23
N PHE A 134 -5.28 -10.89 -11.89
CA PHE A 134 -4.21 -11.36 -11.02
C PHE A 134 -3.97 -12.89 -11.16
N PRO A 135 -2.74 -13.38 -11.18
CA PRO A 135 -1.47 -12.66 -11.04
C PRO A 135 -1.07 -11.90 -12.30
N PRO A 136 -0.29 -10.81 -12.13
CA PRO A 136 0.12 -9.98 -13.26
C PRO A 136 0.98 -10.76 -14.26
N VAL A 137 1.07 -10.27 -15.49
CA VAL A 137 1.97 -10.82 -16.51
C VAL A 137 3.41 -10.47 -16.15
N TRP A 138 4.12 -11.39 -15.49
CA TRP A 138 5.46 -11.21 -14.95
C TRP A 138 6.48 -10.67 -15.98
N GLN A 139 6.37 -11.11 -17.23
CA GLN A 139 7.27 -10.63 -18.29
C GLN A 139 7.15 -9.12 -18.53
N ARG A 140 5.94 -8.57 -18.45
CA ARG A 140 5.72 -7.12 -18.59
C ARG A 140 6.36 -6.36 -17.43
N LEU A 141 6.22 -6.87 -16.21
CA LEU A 141 6.84 -6.28 -15.02
C LEU A 141 8.36 -6.38 -15.08
N THR A 142 8.92 -7.47 -15.61
CA THR A 142 10.37 -7.62 -15.80
C THR A 142 10.92 -6.55 -16.75
N ASN A 143 10.22 -6.27 -17.83
CA ASN A 143 10.64 -5.22 -18.77
C ASN A 143 10.56 -3.83 -18.11
N ALA A 144 9.46 -3.53 -17.40
CA ALA A 144 9.32 -2.29 -16.66
C ALA A 144 10.38 -2.10 -15.57
N ALA A 145 10.72 -3.18 -14.84
CA ALA A 145 11.78 -3.15 -13.82
C ALA A 145 13.13 -2.74 -14.43
N ARG A 146 13.50 -3.33 -15.58
CA ARG A 146 14.75 -2.96 -16.29
C ARG A 146 14.76 -1.49 -16.76
N GLU A 147 13.63 -1.00 -17.26
CA GLU A 147 13.50 0.41 -17.65
C GLU A 147 13.62 1.36 -16.46
N LEU A 148 13.13 0.96 -15.28
CA LEU A 148 13.25 1.73 -14.05
C LEU A 148 14.69 1.71 -13.52
N GLU A 149 15.38 0.56 -13.54
CA GLU A 149 16.79 0.44 -13.14
C GLU A 149 17.71 1.33 -13.98
N ALA A 150 17.42 1.51 -15.26
CA ALA A 150 18.17 2.41 -16.11
C ALA A 150 18.06 3.89 -15.71
N ARG A 151 17.06 4.25 -14.90
CA ARG A 151 16.75 5.65 -14.50
C ARG A 151 16.89 5.91 -13.01
N HIS A 152 16.91 4.87 -12.18
CA HIS A 152 16.91 4.99 -10.73
C HIS A 152 17.90 4.00 -10.11
N PRO A 153 18.60 4.38 -9.02
CA PRO A 153 19.62 3.56 -8.39
C PRO A 153 19.01 2.49 -7.45
N PHE A 154 17.98 1.77 -7.90
CA PHE A 154 17.32 0.73 -7.13
C PHE A 154 17.29 -0.59 -7.92
N ASP A 155 17.47 -1.71 -7.24
CA ASP A 155 17.41 -3.06 -7.82
C ASP A 155 15.94 -3.53 -7.91
N PHE A 156 15.22 -2.98 -8.89
CA PHE A 156 13.83 -3.33 -9.16
C PHE A 156 13.69 -4.79 -9.62
N ALA A 157 14.68 -5.33 -10.30
CA ALA A 157 14.65 -6.73 -10.74
C ALA A 157 14.74 -7.69 -9.56
N ARG A 158 15.52 -7.38 -8.52
CA ARG A 158 15.55 -8.15 -7.28
C ARG A 158 14.19 -8.12 -6.58
N LEU A 159 13.64 -6.93 -6.38
CA LEU A 159 12.33 -6.74 -5.76
C LEU A 159 11.25 -7.54 -6.51
N LEU A 160 11.21 -7.44 -7.83
CA LEU A 160 10.26 -8.17 -8.65
C LEU A 160 10.39 -9.68 -8.50
N ARG A 161 11.63 -10.21 -8.44
CA ARG A 161 11.86 -11.64 -8.22
C ARG A 161 11.32 -12.11 -6.87
N GLU A 162 11.42 -11.29 -5.84
CA GLU A 162 10.88 -11.60 -4.51
C GLU A 162 9.36 -11.64 -4.53
N ILE A 163 8.71 -10.63 -5.15
CA ILE A 163 7.26 -10.57 -5.33
C ILE A 163 6.77 -11.81 -6.12
N GLU A 164 7.39 -12.12 -7.24
CA GLU A 164 7.01 -13.28 -8.06
C GLU A 164 7.17 -14.61 -7.32
N ARG A 165 8.27 -14.80 -6.58
CA ARG A 165 8.46 -16.01 -5.76
C ARG A 165 7.38 -16.16 -4.70
N SER A 166 7.03 -15.07 -4.02
CA SER A 166 5.99 -15.09 -3.00
C SER A 166 4.62 -15.43 -3.60
N ALA A 167 4.25 -14.80 -4.72
CA ALA A 167 3.01 -15.12 -5.43
C ALA A 167 2.94 -16.60 -5.87
N ARG A 168 4.04 -17.16 -6.37
CA ARG A 168 4.12 -18.56 -6.76
C ARG A 168 4.01 -19.54 -5.58
N ARG A 169 4.60 -19.20 -4.42
CA ARG A 169 4.50 -20.01 -3.18
C ARG A 169 3.06 -20.08 -2.68
N ARG A 170 2.36 -18.97 -2.71
CA ARG A 170 0.95 -18.89 -2.31
C ARG A 170 0.07 -19.81 -3.15
N ARG A 171 0.18 -19.76 -4.47
CA ARG A 171 -0.57 -20.65 -5.39
C ARG A 171 -0.33 -22.14 -5.12
N ARG A 172 0.89 -22.53 -4.71
CA ARG A 172 1.21 -23.93 -4.39
C ARG A 172 0.60 -24.41 -3.08
N ARG A 173 0.29 -23.50 -2.16
CA ARG A 173 -0.34 -23.82 -0.86
C ARG A 173 -1.87 -23.87 -0.92
N GLY A 174 -2.47 -23.55 -2.06
CA GLY A 174 -3.92 -23.60 -2.25
C GLY A 174 -4.69 -22.49 -1.52
N ILE A 175 -3.97 -21.44 -1.16
CA ILE A 175 -4.54 -20.26 -0.51
C ILE A 175 -4.58 -19.13 -1.54
#